data_90e18c800c7d9851b4e8c7dac7a17b08
#
_entry.id   90e18c800c7d9851b4e8c7dac7a17b08
#
_cell.length_a   1.000
_cell.length_b   1.000
_cell.length_c   1.000
_cell.angle_alpha   90.00
_cell.angle_beta   90.00
_cell.angle_gamma   90.00
#
_symmetry.space_group_name_H-M   'P 1'
#
loop_
_entity.id
_entity.type
_entity.pdbx_description
1 polymer ?
#
loop_
_entity_poly.entity_id
_entity_poly.type
_entity_poly.pdbx_seq_one_letter_code
_entity_poly.pdbx_strand_id
1 'polypeptide(L)'
;MRPTLRAPGGFLLSGATMTETLTGAEILIKSLENEGVEIIFGVPGGAILKAYDTLHDSHIHHVLARHEQGAGHMASGYAHATGRVGVTFATSGPGATNLITPLADAYMDSIPVVAITAQVASSSIGLDAFQEAHTWGISMPVTKHNHLVTRTEEIADAVKEAFHIAATGRPGPVLVDITKDALAGVTSWDGTGTIDLPGYKPSVKGHPRQIAAAVDLIIASERPVLYAGGGIIRGGASEELRAFAEQHGLPVVTTLMARGAIPDSHPLTLGMSGMHGSYTATTAMQRA
;
A
#
# COMPACT_ATOMS: atom_id res chain seq x y z
N MET A 1 17.80 53.90 25.68
CA MET A 1 18.51 52.73 26.24
C MET A 1 17.52 51.76 26.86
N ARG A 2 17.30 50.60 26.24
CA ARG A 2 16.51 49.52 26.79
C ARG A 2 17.45 48.37 27.12
N PRO A 3 17.37 47.73 28.25
CA PRO A 3 18.29 46.65 28.64
C PRO A 3 17.91 45.35 27.91
N THR A 4 18.90 44.71 27.32
CA THR A 4 18.82 43.36 26.73
C THR A 4 18.83 42.32 27.84
N LEU A 5 17.74 41.58 28.02
CA LEU A 5 17.67 40.39 28.86
C LEU A 5 18.30 39.22 28.06
N ARG A 6 19.43 38.72 28.56
CA ARG A 6 20.00 37.44 28.15
C ARG A 6 19.12 36.31 28.72
N ALA A 7 18.63 35.43 27.86
CA ALA A 7 18.02 34.16 28.24
C ALA A 7 19.11 33.18 28.72
N PRO A 8 18.89 32.41 29.77
CA PRO A 8 19.84 31.39 30.24
C PRO A 8 19.83 30.17 29.28
N GLY A 9 21.00 29.53 29.15
CA GLY A 9 21.33 28.50 28.22
C GLY A 9 20.31 27.36 28.15
N GLY A 10 19.77 27.14 26.96
CA GLY A 10 19.04 25.93 26.61
C GLY A 10 20.02 24.75 26.53
N PHE A 11 19.89 23.81 27.45
CA PHE A 11 20.42 22.47 27.26
C PHE A 11 19.75 21.87 26.04
N LEU A 12 20.52 21.74 24.97
CA LEU A 12 20.17 20.81 23.90
C LEU A 12 20.26 19.40 24.50
N LEU A 13 19.14 18.85 24.89
CA LEU A 13 19.01 17.41 25.08
C LEU A 13 19.28 16.80 23.71
N SER A 14 20.50 16.30 23.48
CA SER A 14 20.75 15.33 22.42
C SER A 14 19.85 14.16 22.75
N GLY A 15 18.80 13.96 21.96
CA GLY A 15 17.95 12.79 22.05
C GLY A 15 18.81 11.56 21.72
N ALA A 16 19.39 10.95 22.72
CA ALA A 16 19.90 9.60 22.59
C ALA A 16 18.69 8.73 22.27
N THR A 17 18.62 8.24 21.06
CA THR A 17 17.66 7.20 20.66
C THR A 17 17.89 6.02 21.61
N MET A 18 16.94 5.74 22.48
CA MET A 18 17.04 4.62 23.42
C MET A 18 16.90 3.35 22.60
N THR A 19 17.97 2.58 22.45
CA THR A 19 17.91 1.25 21.86
C THR A 19 17.28 0.28 22.84
N GLU A 20 16.22 -0.40 22.41
CA GLU A 20 15.57 -1.47 23.15
C GLU A 20 16.04 -2.83 22.60
N THR A 21 16.14 -3.83 23.46
CA THR A 21 16.38 -5.21 23.04
C THR A 21 15.04 -5.91 22.89
N LEU A 22 14.67 -6.24 21.64
CA LEU A 22 13.33 -6.74 21.27
C LEU A 22 13.43 -8.01 20.44
N THR A 23 12.37 -8.81 20.48
CA THR A 23 12.17 -9.91 19.54
C THR A 23 11.77 -9.38 18.16
N GLY A 24 11.99 -10.18 17.10
CA GLY A 24 11.55 -9.82 15.75
C GLY A 24 10.03 -9.61 15.65
N ALA A 25 9.26 -10.34 16.43
CA ALA A 25 7.81 -10.15 16.51
C ALA A 25 7.44 -8.78 17.12
N GLU A 26 8.10 -8.37 18.18
CA GLU A 26 7.91 -7.03 18.78
C GLU A 26 8.34 -5.91 17.81
N ILE A 27 9.47 -6.08 17.12
CA ILE A 27 9.93 -5.14 16.09
C ILE A 27 8.91 -5.04 14.97
N LEU A 28 8.36 -6.16 14.47
CA LEU A 28 7.34 -6.18 13.43
C LEU A 28 6.11 -5.36 13.86
N ILE A 29 5.54 -5.64 15.04
CA ILE A 29 4.33 -4.95 15.50
C ILE A 29 4.60 -3.46 15.74
N LYS A 30 5.69 -3.10 16.41
CA LYS A 30 6.09 -1.69 16.62
C LYS A 30 6.35 -0.97 15.28
N SER A 31 6.91 -1.64 14.28
CA SER A 31 7.11 -1.07 12.93
C SER A 31 5.78 -0.79 12.24
N LEU A 32 4.80 -1.69 12.37
CA LEU A 32 3.44 -1.46 11.84
C LEU A 32 2.73 -0.31 12.58
N GLU A 33 2.90 -0.19 13.89
CA GLU A 33 2.40 0.94 14.68
C GLU A 33 3.02 2.27 14.20
N ASN A 34 4.31 2.30 13.92
CA ASN A 34 5.02 3.46 13.37
C ASN A 34 4.55 3.86 11.97
N GLU A 35 4.09 2.90 11.15
CA GLU A 35 3.45 3.16 9.85
C GLU A 35 1.97 3.59 9.99
N GLY A 36 1.45 3.72 11.21
CA GLY A 36 0.08 4.15 11.50
C GLY A 36 -0.97 3.09 11.19
N VAL A 37 -0.60 1.82 11.28
CA VAL A 37 -1.56 0.70 11.08
C VAL A 37 -2.53 0.66 12.26
N GLU A 38 -3.82 0.73 11.96
CA GLU A 38 -4.90 0.66 12.96
C GLU A 38 -5.62 -0.70 12.92
N ILE A 39 -5.54 -1.40 11.78
CA ILE A 39 -6.27 -2.64 11.56
C ILE A 39 -5.46 -3.62 10.72
N ILE A 40 -5.49 -4.89 11.11
CA ILE A 40 -4.90 -6.01 10.39
C ILE A 40 -5.97 -7.08 10.16
N PHE A 41 -6.01 -7.62 8.94
CA PHE A 41 -6.88 -8.74 8.57
C PHE A 41 -6.04 -10.00 8.45
N GLY A 42 -6.45 -11.13 9.03
CA GLY A 42 -5.61 -12.31 8.92
C GLY A 42 -6.19 -13.58 9.51
N VAL A 43 -5.43 -14.65 9.34
CA VAL A 43 -5.68 -15.96 9.92
C VAL A 43 -4.43 -16.41 10.66
N PRO A 44 -4.49 -16.69 11.97
CA PRO A 44 -3.34 -17.19 12.72
C PRO A 44 -2.92 -18.59 12.26
N GLY A 45 -1.63 -18.89 12.42
CA GLY A 45 -1.07 -20.21 12.11
C GLY A 45 0.34 -20.38 12.67
N GLY A 46 0.85 -21.60 12.64
CA GLY A 46 2.02 -22.02 13.42
C GLY A 46 3.30 -21.19 13.21
N ALA A 47 3.59 -20.76 11.99
CA ALA A 47 4.81 -19.99 11.71
C ALA A 47 4.72 -18.51 12.16
N ILE A 48 3.51 -17.93 12.20
CA ILE A 48 3.28 -16.51 12.53
C ILE A 48 2.80 -16.29 13.97
N LEU A 49 2.67 -17.35 14.79
CA LEU A 49 2.13 -17.24 16.15
C LEU A 49 2.84 -16.20 17.01
N LYS A 50 4.15 -16.03 16.90
CA LYS A 50 4.90 -15.02 17.66
C LYS A 50 4.43 -13.60 17.35
N ALA A 51 4.13 -13.30 16.10
CA ALA A 51 3.58 -11.99 15.71
C ALA A 51 2.15 -11.80 16.26
N TYR A 52 1.32 -12.83 16.28
CA TYR A 52 -0.03 -12.77 16.87
C TYR A 52 0.00 -12.64 18.39
N ASP A 53 0.96 -13.28 19.05
CA ASP A 53 1.17 -13.17 20.50
C ASP A 53 1.49 -11.71 20.90
N THR A 54 2.41 -11.10 20.18
CA THR A 54 2.75 -9.66 20.37
C THR A 54 1.58 -8.73 19.97
N LEU A 55 0.87 -9.06 18.88
CA LEU A 55 -0.27 -8.25 18.42
C LEU A 55 -1.40 -8.17 19.44
N HIS A 56 -1.53 -9.18 20.31
CA HIS A 56 -2.52 -9.20 21.40
C HIS A 56 -2.39 -8.01 22.34
N ASP A 57 -1.17 -7.57 22.59
CA ASP A 57 -0.86 -6.45 23.50
C ASP A 57 -0.76 -5.08 22.78
N SER A 58 -0.94 -5.07 21.46
CA SER A 58 -0.92 -3.86 20.64
C SER A 58 -2.30 -3.19 20.57
N HIS A 59 -2.30 -1.90 20.25
CA HIS A 59 -3.55 -1.17 19.95
C HIS A 59 -4.12 -1.47 18.56
N ILE A 60 -3.38 -2.18 17.72
CA ILE A 60 -3.84 -2.54 16.36
C ILE A 60 -4.99 -3.53 16.45
N HIS A 61 -6.12 -3.17 15.87
CA HIS A 61 -7.30 -4.03 15.84
C HIS A 61 -7.10 -5.20 14.85
N HIS A 62 -7.27 -6.43 15.32
CA HIS A 62 -7.21 -7.62 14.47
C HIS A 62 -8.63 -8.08 14.07
N VAL A 63 -8.85 -8.23 12.77
CA VAL A 63 -10.06 -8.84 12.21
C VAL A 63 -9.72 -10.25 11.77
N LEU A 64 -10.25 -11.23 12.52
CA LEU A 64 -10.10 -12.65 12.19
C LEU A 64 -10.92 -13.02 10.97
N ALA A 65 -10.26 -13.37 9.88
CA ALA A 65 -10.89 -13.93 8.70
C ALA A 65 -11.06 -15.47 8.82
N ARG A 66 -11.90 -16.04 7.97
CA ARG A 66 -12.10 -17.50 7.89
C ARG A 66 -11.27 -18.14 6.79
N HIS A 67 -10.64 -17.33 5.95
CA HIS A 67 -9.75 -17.72 4.86
C HIS A 67 -8.84 -16.54 4.51
N GLU A 68 -7.57 -16.80 4.24
CA GLU A 68 -6.57 -15.75 3.99
C GLU A 68 -6.91 -14.94 2.74
N GLN A 69 -7.49 -15.55 1.71
CA GLN A 69 -7.98 -14.82 0.54
C GLN A 69 -8.99 -13.75 0.94
N GLY A 70 -9.91 -14.09 1.85
CA GLY A 70 -10.86 -13.12 2.41
C GLY A 70 -10.15 -11.99 3.17
N ALA A 71 -9.12 -12.33 3.96
CA ALA A 71 -8.31 -11.33 4.67
C ALA A 71 -7.61 -10.36 3.70
N GLY A 72 -7.01 -10.88 2.63
CA GLY A 72 -6.39 -10.05 1.60
C GLY A 72 -7.39 -9.12 0.89
N HIS A 73 -8.59 -9.60 0.55
CA HIS A 73 -9.64 -8.74 -0.03
C HIS A 73 -10.19 -7.72 0.98
N MET A 74 -10.27 -8.06 2.29
CA MET A 74 -10.61 -7.08 3.32
C MET A 74 -9.57 -5.96 3.42
N ALA A 75 -8.27 -6.30 3.35
CA ALA A 75 -7.19 -5.32 3.31
C ALA A 75 -7.28 -4.43 2.06
N SER A 76 -7.57 -5.00 0.90
CA SER A 76 -7.81 -4.23 -0.35
C SER A 76 -9.02 -3.31 -0.22
N GLY A 77 -10.12 -3.79 0.33
CA GLY A 77 -11.33 -2.99 0.58
C GLY A 77 -11.08 -1.84 1.55
N TYR A 78 -10.31 -2.08 2.62
CA TYR A 78 -9.89 -1.05 3.56
C TYR A 78 -9.04 0.03 2.87
N ALA A 79 -8.07 -0.38 2.05
CA ALA A 79 -7.22 0.55 1.32
C ALA A 79 -8.04 1.40 0.31
N HIS A 80 -9.00 0.80 -0.36
CA HIS A 80 -9.92 1.52 -1.25
C HIS A 80 -10.76 2.57 -0.52
N ALA A 81 -11.32 2.20 0.63
CA ALA A 81 -12.25 3.06 1.35
C ALA A 81 -11.55 4.21 2.09
N THR A 82 -10.32 3.99 2.54
CA THR A 82 -9.59 4.93 3.42
C THR A 82 -8.47 5.70 2.73
N GLY A 83 -7.97 5.20 1.58
CA GLY A 83 -6.76 5.70 0.94
C GLY A 83 -5.45 5.31 1.66
N ARG A 84 -5.54 4.52 2.73
CA ARG A 84 -4.40 4.03 3.51
C ARG A 84 -3.90 2.68 2.98
N VAL A 85 -2.71 2.26 3.38
CA VAL A 85 -2.20 0.92 3.07
C VAL A 85 -2.98 -0.12 3.87
N GLY A 86 -3.54 -1.12 3.19
CA GLY A 86 -4.18 -2.27 3.84
C GLY A 86 -3.15 -3.29 4.28
N VAL A 87 -3.35 -3.93 5.44
CA VAL A 87 -2.41 -4.91 5.98
C VAL A 87 -3.10 -6.26 6.19
N THR A 88 -2.45 -7.33 5.74
CA THR A 88 -2.94 -8.70 5.93
C THR A 88 -1.84 -9.63 6.45
N PHE A 89 -2.22 -10.53 7.36
CA PHE A 89 -1.32 -11.52 7.95
C PHE A 89 -1.71 -12.94 7.53
N ALA A 90 -0.71 -13.77 7.19
CA ALA A 90 -0.91 -15.19 6.95
C ALA A 90 0.30 -16.02 7.43
N THR A 91 0.05 -17.27 7.77
CA THR A 91 1.12 -18.24 8.08
C THR A 91 1.84 -18.71 6.81
N SER A 92 2.86 -19.53 6.99
CA SER A 92 3.63 -20.15 5.89
C SER A 92 2.78 -21.10 5.02
N GLY A 93 3.32 -21.50 3.90
CA GLY A 93 2.74 -22.51 3.01
C GLY A 93 1.33 -22.19 2.56
N PRO A 94 0.31 -22.97 2.93
CA PRO A 94 -1.06 -22.79 2.45
C PRO A 94 -1.65 -21.42 2.85
N GLY A 95 -1.24 -20.83 3.98
CA GLY A 95 -1.69 -19.50 4.37
C GLY A 95 -1.16 -18.43 3.42
N ALA A 96 0.12 -18.44 3.14
CA ALA A 96 0.75 -17.50 2.22
C ALA A 96 0.24 -17.66 0.77
N THR A 97 0.10 -18.91 0.28
CA THR A 97 -0.41 -19.15 -1.08
C THR A 97 -1.86 -18.72 -1.27
N ASN A 98 -2.69 -18.75 -0.22
CA ASN A 98 -4.07 -18.25 -0.26
C ASN A 98 -4.15 -16.73 -0.45
N LEU A 99 -3.06 -15.98 -0.20
CA LEU A 99 -3.02 -14.54 -0.46
C LEU A 99 -2.72 -14.18 -1.92
N ILE A 100 -2.31 -15.11 -2.77
CA ILE A 100 -1.88 -14.82 -4.15
C ILE A 100 -3.01 -14.20 -4.98
N THR A 101 -4.22 -14.73 -4.88
CA THR A 101 -5.39 -14.16 -5.59
C THR A 101 -5.67 -12.71 -5.19
N PRO A 102 -5.83 -12.34 -3.90
CA PRO A 102 -6.07 -10.95 -3.54
C PRO A 102 -4.87 -10.03 -3.82
N LEU A 103 -3.64 -10.53 -3.81
CA LEU A 103 -2.47 -9.74 -4.23
C LEU A 103 -2.49 -9.48 -5.74
N ALA A 104 -2.87 -10.48 -6.57
CA ALA A 104 -3.03 -10.29 -8.00
C ALA A 104 -4.11 -9.25 -8.32
N ASP A 105 -5.24 -9.30 -7.63
CA ASP A 105 -6.33 -8.34 -7.71
C ASP A 105 -5.86 -6.92 -7.34
N ALA A 106 -5.23 -6.78 -6.17
CA ALA A 106 -4.67 -5.51 -5.71
C ALA A 106 -3.60 -4.95 -6.66
N TYR A 107 -2.79 -5.82 -7.28
CA TYR A 107 -1.77 -5.42 -8.26
C TYR A 107 -2.40 -4.85 -9.53
N MET A 108 -3.41 -5.53 -10.07
CA MET A 108 -4.13 -5.09 -11.27
C MET A 108 -4.85 -3.76 -11.04
N ASP A 109 -5.46 -3.60 -9.88
CA ASP A 109 -6.26 -2.41 -9.53
C ASP A 109 -5.44 -1.30 -8.88
N SER A 110 -4.13 -1.50 -8.73
CA SER A 110 -3.21 -0.50 -8.14
C SER A 110 -3.58 -0.14 -6.70
N ILE A 111 -3.89 -1.14 -5.87
CA ILE A 111 -4.29 -0.97 -4.47
C ILE A 111 -3.10 -1.21 -3.56
N PRO A 112 -2.76 -0.27 -2.66
CA PRO A 112 -1.65 -0.45 -1.74
C PRO A 112 -2.01 -1.45 -0.64
N VAL A 113 -1.37 -2.61 -0.67
CA VAL A 113 -1.51 -3.66 0.36
C VAL A 113 -0.13 -4.12 0.79
N VAL A 114 0.08 -4.26 2.09
CA VAL A 114 1.26 -4.94 2.65
C VAL A 114 0.80 -6.28 3.23
N ALA A 115 1.27 -7.36 2.61
CA ALA A 115 1.04 -8.71 3.07
C ALA A 115 2.24 -9.19 3.88
N ILE A 116 2.03 -9.46 5.16
CA ILE A 116 3.02 -10.08 6.03
C ILE A 116 2.73 -11.56 6.09
N THR A 117 3.66 -12.36 5.59
CA THR A 117 3.60 -13.82 5.69
C THR A 117 4.72 -14.31 6.58
N ALA A 118 4.49 -15.42 7.26
CA ALA A 118 5.59 -16.11 7.90
C ALA A 118 6.10 -17.24 7.02
N GLN A 119 7.39 -17.56 7.15
CA GLN A 119 8.06 -18.66 6.48
C GLN A 119 8.55 -19.69 7.51
N VAL A 120 8.86 -20.88 7.06
CA VAL A 120 9.58 -21.88 7.87
C VAL A 120 10.90 -21.31 8.39
N ALA A 121 11.56 -21.96 9.35
CA ALA A 121 12.86 -21.49 9.82
C ALA A 121 13.86 -21.39 8.65
N SER A 122 14.74 -20.39 8.67
CA SER A 122 15.70 -20.10 7.60
C SER A 122 16.54 -21.33 7.22
N SER A 123 16.93 -22.15 8.21
CA SER A 123 17.65 -23.40 8.02
C SER A 123 16.85 -24.52 7.35
N SER A 124 15.54 -24.37 7.22
CA SER A 124 14.64 -25.35 6.64
C SER A 124 14.18 -24.98 5.22
N ILE A 125 14.49 -23.78 4.74
CA ILE A 125 14.12 -23.33 3.40
C ILE A 125 14.82 -24.19 2.34
N GLY A 126 14.04 -24.71 1.38
CA GLY A 126 14.53 -25.58 0.30
C GLY A 126 14.66 -27.05 0.69
N LEU A 127 14.15 -27.44 1.87
CA LEU A 127 14.21 -28.82 2.36
C LEU A 127 12.84 -29.52 2.38
N ASP A 128 11.84 -28.99 1.70
CA ASP A 128 10.45 -29.49 1.70
C ASP A 128 9.88 -29.63 3.11
N ALA A 129 10.13 -28.63 3.97
CA ALA A 129 9.66 -28.62 5.33
C ALA A 129 8.13 -28.52 5.41
N PHE A 130 7.54 -28.94 6.54
CA PHE A 130 6.10 -28.87 6.75
C PHE A 130 5.56 -27.44 6.57
N GLN A 131 4.61 -27.27 5.67
CA GLN A 131 4.03 -25.98 5.27
C GLN A 131 5.08 -24.98 4.72
N GLU A 132 6.12 -25.47 4.05
CA GLU A 132 6.98 -24.64 3.24
C GLU A 132 6.30 -24.34 1.89
N ALA A 133 6.45 -23.12 1.42
CA ALA A 133 6.17 -22.74 0.04
C ALA A 133 7.18 -21.68 -0.40
N HIS A 134 7.53 -21.69 -1.67
CA HIS A 134 8.39 -20.66 -2.25
C HIS A 134 7.59 -19.36 -2.47
N THR A 135 7.15 -18.78 -1.37
CA THR A 135 6.24 -17.59 -1.35
C THR A 135 6.83 -16.41 -2.10
N TRP A 136 8.14 -16.17 -1.93
CA TRP A 136 8.86 -15.12 -2.65
C TRP A 136 8.73 -15.27 -4.17
N GLY A 137 8.97 -16.49 -4.71
CA GLY A 137 8.88 -16.75 -6.15
C GLY A 137 7.45 -16.70 -6.68
N ILE A 138 6.48 -17.25 -5.93
CA ILE A 138 5.05 -17.27 -6.34
C ILE A 138 4.47 -15.85 -6.37
N SER A 139 4.83 -14.99 -5.43
CA SER A 139 4.29 -13.62 -5.32
C SER A 139 4.94 -12.63 -6.29
N MET A 140 6.12 -12.92 -6.84
CA MET A 140 6.87 -12.01 -7.71
C MET A 140 6.06 -11.42 -8.86
N PRO A 141 5.26 -12.17 -9.64
CA PRO A 141 4.51 -11.62 -10.77
C PRO A 141 3.27 -10.81 -10.36
N VAL A 142 2.85 -10.89 -9.11
CA VAL A 142 1.60 -10.28 -8.60
C VAL A 142 1.82 -9.24 -7.50
N THR A 143 3.07 -8.81 -7.31
CA THR A 143 3.45 -7.77 -6.34
C THR A 143 4.35 -6.72 -6.99
N LYS A 144 4.39 -5.54 -6.44
CA LYS A 144 5.38 -4.52 -6.84
C LYS A 144 6.77 -4.88 -6.37
N HIS A 145 6.84 -5.46 -5.19
CA HIS A 145 8.07 -5.94 -4.57
C HIS A 145 7.73 -7.01 -3.54
N ASN A 146 8.72 -7.83 -3.20
CA ASN A 146 8.62 -8.78 -2.12
C ASN A 146 9.97 -8.92 -1.40
N HIS A 147 9.91 -9.11 -0.10
CA HIS A 147 11.06 -9.34 0.76
C HIS A 147 11.00 -10.75 1.34
N LEU A 148 12.14 -11.44 1.37
CA LEU A 148 12.36 -12.62 2.20
C LEU A 148 13.30 -12.22 3.35
N VAL A 149 12.77 -12.12 4.55
CA VAL A 149 13.48 -11.66 5.75
C VAL A 149 13.90 -12.87 6.57
N THR A 150 15.20 -13.11 6.64
CA THR A 150 15.79 -14.26 7.35
C THR A 150 16.53 -13.88 8.63
N ARG A 151 16.69 -12.59 8.90
CA ARG A 151 17.36 -12.05 10.08
C ARG A 151 16.48 -11.02 10.78
N THR A 152 16.52 -11.05 12.10
CA THR A 152 15.71 -10.18 12.97
C THR A 152 15.97 -8.69 12.71
N GLU A 153 17.22 -8.33 12.44
CA GLU A 153 17.65 -6.95 12.20
C GLU A 153 17.05 -6.32 10.95
N GLU A 154 16.64 -7.13 9.98
CA GLU A 154 16.10 -6.66 8.69
C GLU A 154 14.60 -6.35 8.73
N ILE A 155 13.88 -6.74 9.79
CA ILE A 155 12.42 -6.65 9.85
C ILE A 155 11.94 -5.21 9.74
N ALA A 156 12.52 -4.30 10.51
CA ALA A 156 12.07 -2.91 10.53
C ALA A 156 12.27 -2.21 9.17
N ASP A 157 13.42 -2.44 8.53
CA ASP A 157 13.73 -1.89 7.21
C ASP A 157 12.78 -2.46 6.15
N ALA A 158 12.58 -3.78 6.13
CA ALA A 158 11.68 -4.45 5.19
C ALA A 158 10.22 -3.94 5.32
N VAL A 159 9.73 -3.73 6.54
CA VAL A 159 8.40 -3.15 6.77
C VAL A 159 8.34 -1.72 6.24
N LYS A 160 9.31 -0.88 6.60
CA LYS A 160 9.39 0.52 6.16
C LYS A 160 9.41 0.65 4.64
N GLU A 161 10.27 -0.13 3.99
CA GLU A 161 10.37 -0.20 2.53
C GLU A 161 9.08 -0.69 1.88
N ALA A 162 8.44 -1.73 2.46
CA ALA A 162 7.19 -2.27 1.95
C ALA A 162 6.07 -1.22 1.92
N PHE A 163 5.90 -0.45 2.99
CA PHE A 163 4.92 0.63 3.02
C PHE A 163 5.25 1.74 2.03
N HIS A 164 6.52 2.14 1.94
CA HIS A 164 6.97 3.14 0.98
C HIS A 164 6.69 2.71 -0.47
N ILE A 165 7.07 1.47 -0.82
CA ILE A 165 6.86 0.93 -2.17
C ILE A 165 5.37 0.77 -2.47
N ALA A 166 4.58 0.24 -1.52
CA ALA A 166 3.14 0.04 -1.72
C ALA A 166 2.40 1.34 -2.01
N ALA A 167 2.72 2.41 -1.29
CA ALA A 167 1.99 3.69 -1.34
C ALA A 167 2.45 4.64 -2.45
N THR A 168 3.69 4.53 -2.94
CA THR A 168 4.29 5.53 -3.84
C THR A 168 4.33 5.08 -5.31
N GLY A 169 4.50 6.03 -6.23
CA GLY A 169 4.40 5.77 -7.67
C GLY A 169 3.01 5.27 -8.06
N ARG A 170 2.92 4.22 -8.90
CA ARG A 170 1.66 3.47 -9.06
C ARG A 170 1.50 2.59 -7.82
N PRO A 171 0.49 2.82 -6.96
CA PRO A 171 0.29 1.98 -5.78
C PRO A 171 0.10 0.49 -6.14
N GLY A 172 0.36 -0.38 -5.18
CA GLY A 172 0.17 -1.81 -5.39
C GLY A 172 0.68 -2.65 -4.22
N PRO A 173 0.47 -3.96 -4.23
CA PRO A 173 0.82 -4.83 -3.12
C PRO A 173 2.32 -5.07 -3.02
N VAL A 174 2.78 -5.23 -1.78
CA VAL A 174 4.12 -5.69 -1.41
C VAL A 174 3.97 -6.83 -0.41
N LEU A 175 4.81 -7.86 -0.55
CA LEU A 175 4.81 -8.99 0.38
C LEU A 175 6.11 -8.98 1.19
N VAL A 176 6.00 -9.21 2.49
CA VAL A 176 7.13 -9.40 3.41
C VAL A 176 7.00 -10.78 4.03
N ASP A 177 7.83 -11.72 3.59
CA ASP A 177 7.87 -13.11 4.06
C ASP A 177 8.97 -13.25 5.12
N ILE A 178 8.59 -13.50 6.38
CA ILE A 178 9.50 -13.44 7.52
C ILE A 178 9.68 -14.84 8.08
N THR A 179 10.91 -15.32 8.18
CA THR A 179 11.17 -16.65 8.74
C THR A 179 10.83 -16.72 10.23
N LYS A 180 10.38 -17.90 10.66
CA LYS A 180 9.98 -18.17 12.05
C LYS A 180 11.08 -17.85 13.06
N ASP A 181 12.32 -18.12 12.71
CA ASP A 181 13.49 -17.84 13.54
C ASP A 181 13.83 -16.32 13.58
N ALA A 182 13.64 -15.60 12.48
CA ALA A 182 13.74 -14.14 12.48
C ALA A 182 12.67 -13.47 13.38
N LEU A 183 11.43 -13.97 13.38
CA LEU A 183 10.38 -13.50 14.29
C LEU A 183 10.70 -13.79 15.77
N ALA A 184 11.40 -14.91 16.06
CA ALA A 184 11.76 -15.33 17.40
C ALA A 184 13.11 -14.79 17.87
N GLY A 185 13.98 -14.36 16.96
CA GLY A 185 15.29 -13.82 17.24
C GLY A 185 15.21 -12.52 18.03
N VAL A 186 16.29 -12.14 18.70
CA VAL A 186 16.36 -10.95 19.55
C VAL A 186 17.49 -10.06 19.04
N THR A 187 17.22 -8.77 18.89
CA THR A 187 18.21 -7.77 18.50
C THR A 187 17.97 -6.43 19.20
N SER A 188 18.95 -5.54 19.12
CA SER A 188 18.76 -4.15 19.54
C SER A 188 18.09 -3.34 18.42
N TRP A 189 17.10 -2.53 18.78
CA TRP A 189 16.35 -1.70 17.86
C TRP A 189 16.29 -0.25 18.36
N ASP A 190 16.42 0.70 17.46
CA ASP A 190 16.44 2.13 17.74
C ASP A 190 15.09 2.83 17.54
N GLY A 191 14.03 2.06 17.28
CA GLY A 191 12.67 2.58 17.13
C GLY A 191 12.27 2.89 15.66
N THR A 192 13.16 2.74 14.68
CA THR A 192 12.87 3.07 13.27
C THR A 192 13.38 2.01 12.31
N GLY A 193 12.75 1.93 11.14
CA GLY A 193 13.29 1.28 9.94
C GLY A 193 13.88 2.33 9.01
N THR A 194 14.80 1.92 8.17
CA THR A 194 15.41 2.78 7.13
C THR A 194 14.88 2.42 5.74
N ILE A 195 15.10 3.30 4.77
CA ILE A 195 14.80 3.04 3.35
C ILE A 195 16.10 3.14 2.59
N ASP A 196 16.54 2.03 2.01
CA ASP A 196 17.69 1.97 1.11
C ASP A 196 17.28 1.43 -0.27
N LEU A 197 16.61 2.26 -1.04
CA LEU A 197 16.07 1.93 -2.36
C LEU A 197 16.65 2.87 -3.44
N PRO A 198 17.95 2.81 -3.74
CA PRO A 198 18.61 3.77 -4.63
C PRO A 198 18.07 3.76 -6.06
N GLY A 199 17.53 2.63 -6.51
CA GLY A 199 16.89 2.45 -7.83
C GLY A 199 15.42 2.86 -7.90
N TYR A 200 14.73 3.06 -6.77
CA TYR A 200 13.31 3.37 -6.72
C TYR A 200 13.05 4.87 -6.62
N LYS A 201 12.82 5.51 -7.76
CA LYS A 201 12.61 6.98 -7.86
C LYS A 201 11.32 7.26 -8.64
N PRO A 202 10.14 7.10 -8.03
CA PRO A 202 8.87 7.33 -8.73
C PRO A 202 8.74 8.79 -9.15
N SER A 203 8.32 9.01 -10.41
CA SER A 203 8.05 10.36 -10.91
C SER A 203 6.68 10.82 -10.41
N VAL A 204 6.65 11.97 -9.72
CA VAL A 204 5.43 12.59 -9.17
C VAL A 204 5.03 13.88 -9.89
N LYS A 205 5.79 14.30 -10.91
CA LYS A 205 5.52 15.51 -11.68
C LYS A 205 5.34 15.18 -13.15
N GLY A 206 4.27 15.71 -13.74
CA GLY A 206 4.05 15.64 -15.18
C GLY A 206 5.13 16.40 -15.97
N HIS A 207 5.45 15.90 -17.17
CA HIS A 207 6.45 16.54 -18.02
C HIS A 207 5.85 17.77 -18.71
N PRO A 208 6.39 18.99 -18.56
CA PRO A 208 5.77 20.23 -19.04
C PRO A 208 5.43 20.23 -20.55
N ARG A 209 6.31 19.67 -21.39
CA ARG A 209 6.05 19.56 -22.85
C ARG A 209 4.89 18.63 -23.17
N GLN A 210 4.70 17.54 -22.41
CA GLN A 210 3.58 16.61 -22.60
C GLN A 210 2.27 17.24 -22.13
N ILE A 211 2.32 18.03 -21.06
CA ILE A 211 1.15 18.80 -20.60
C ILE A 211 0.75 19.83 -21.68
N ALA A 212 1.67 20.59 -22.24
CA ALA A 212 1.40 21.52 -23.32
C ALA A 212 0.78 20.83 -24.55
N ALA A 213 1.37 19.72 -24.99
CA ALA A 213 0.83 18.94 -26.11
C ALA A 213 -0.59 18.40 -25.82
N ALA A 214 -0.88 17.99 -24.60
CA ALA A 214 -2.24 17.57 -24.21
C ALA A 214 -3.23 18.75 -24.26
N VAL A 215 -2.83 19.93 -23.82
CA VAL A 215 -3.65 21.15 -23.91
C VAL A 215 -3.94 21.51 -25.37
N ASP A 216 -2.94 21.46 -26.26
CA ASP A 216 -3.11 21.72 -27.68
C ASP A 216 -4.11 20.75 -28.32
N LEU A 217 -4.07 19.46 -27.96
CA LEU A 217 -5.02 18.45 -28.42
C LEU A 217 -6.45 18.73 -27.94
N ILE A 218 -6.61 19.15 -26.69
CA ILE A 218 -7.93 19.50 -26.12
C ILE A 218 -8.51 20.70 -26.86
N ILE A 219 -7.69 21.75 -27.11
CA ILE A 219 -8.11 22.97 -27.80
C ILE A 219 -8.51 22.67 -29.27
N ALA A 220 -7.78 21.79 -29.93
CA ALA A 220 -8.05 21.41 -31.32
C ALA A 220 -9.24 20.43 -31.49
N SER A 221 -9.74 19.88 -30.41
CA SER A 221 -10.80 18.86 -30.44
C SER A 221 -12.18 19.47 -30.61
N GLU A 222 -12.99 18.90 -31.51
CA GLU A 222 -14.38 19.35 -31.72
C GLU A 222 -15.35 18.77 -30.69
N ARG A 223 -15.07 17.58 -30.18
CA ARG A 223 -15.95 16.86 -29.24
C ARG A 223 -15.13 16.16 -28.17
N PRO A 224 -14.43 16.94 -27.33
CA PRO A 224 -13.59 16.36 -26.29
C PRO A 224 -14.40 15.65 -25.20
N VAL A 225 -13.90 14.51 -24.73
CA VAL A 225 -14.44 13.76 -23.59
C VAL A 225 -13.28 13.46 -22.62
N LEU A 226 -13.50 13.72 -21.34
CA LEU A 226 -12.54 13.33 -20.30
C LEU A 226 -12.80 11.86 -19.93
N TYR A 227 -11.83 11.00 -20.18
CA TYR A 227 -11.87 9.61 -19.74
C TYR A 227 -11.00 9.43 -18.49
N ALA A 228 -11.65 9.47 -17.31
CA ALA A 228 -10.98 9.46 -16.02
C ALA A 228 -10.77 8.03 -15.49
N GLY A 229 -9.54 7.70 -15.13
CA GLY A 229 -9.15 6.44 -14.50
C GLY A 229 -8.93 6.57 -12.99
N GLY A 230 -8.73 5.43 -12.28
CA GLY A 230 -8.54 5.36 -10.83
C GLY A 230 -7.37 6.19 -10.29
N GLY A 231 -6.42 6.58 -11.13
CA GLY A 231 -5.33 7.49 -10.76
C GLY A 231 -5.80 8.85 -10.27
N ILE A 232 -6.97 9.33 -10.71
CA ILE A 232 -7.58 10.57 -10.22
C ILE A 232 -7.86 10.50 -8.72
N ILE A 233 -8.53 9.41 -8.29
CA ILE A 233 -8.87 9.23 -6.85
C ILE A 233 -7.60 9.03 -6.03
N ARG A 234 -6.69 8.15 -6.48
CA ARG A 234 -5.43 7.87 -5.76
C ARG A 234 -4.47 9.05 -5.70
N GLY A 235 -4.49 9.91 -6.72
CA GLY A 235 -3.72 11.14 -6.76
C GLY A 235 -4.36 12.31 -6.00
N GLY A 236 -5.56 12.12 -5.42
CA GLY A 236 -6.30 13.17 -4.73
C GLY A 236 -6.80 14.28 -5.65
N ALA A 237 -6.96 14.01 -6.97
CA ALA A 237 -7.23 15.02 -8.00
C ALA A 237 -8.72 15.07 -8.44
N SER A 238 -9.65 14.61 -7.58
CA SER A 238 -11.09 14.60 -7.90
C SER A 238 -11.67 15.99 -8.03
N GLU A 239 -11.26 16.92 -7.16
CA GLU A 239 -11.71 18.31 -7.19
C GLU A 239 -11.17 19.05 -8.42
N GLU A 240 -9.90 18.82 -8.77
CA GLU A 240 -9.28 19.38 -9.98
C GLU A 240 -9.96 18.85 -11.25
N LEU A 241 -10.28 17.54 -11.30
CA LEU A 241 -11.05 16.96 -12.40
C LEU A 241 -12.40 17.64 -12.55
N ARG A 242 -13.13 17.81 -11.44
CA ARG A 242 -14.44 18.46 -11.43
C ARG A 242 -14.35 19.91 -11.91
N ALA A 243 -13.45 20.68 -11.31
CA ALA A 243 -13.26 22.08 -11.67
C ALA A 243 -12.88 22.26 -13.14
N PHE A 244 -12.00 21.40 -13.68
CA PHE A 244 -11.61 21.43 -15.08
C PHE A 244 -12.79 21.09 -15.99
N ALA A 245 -13.56 20.06 -15.66
CA ALA A 245 -14.75 19.67 -16.42
C ALA A 245 -15.81 20.80 -16.44
N GLU A 246 -16.11 21.41 -15.29
CA GLU A 246 -17.08 22.52 -15.16
C GLU A 246 -16.63 23.76 -15.92
N GLN A 247 -15.37 24.16 -15.75
CA GLN A 247 -14.82 25.37 -16.39
C GLN A 247 -14.87 25.30 -17.92
N HIS A 248 -14.70 24.12 -18.49
CA HIS A 248 -14.61 23.93 -19.95
C HIS A 248 -15.83 23.23 -20.54
N GLY A 249 -16.84 22.89 -19.74
CA GLY A 249 -18.05 22.19 -20.19
C GLY A 249 -17.77 20.79 -20.74
N LEU A 250 -16.74 20.09 -20.20
CA LEU A 250 -16.28 18.81 -20.73
C LEU A 250 -17.03 17.64 -20.09
N PRO A 251 -17.66 16.76 -20.89
CA PRO A 251 -18.27 15.55 -20.37
C PRO A 251 -17.22 14.58 -19.82
N VAL A 252 -17.56 13.90 -18.74
CA VAL A 252 -16.68 12.95 -18.04
C VAL A 252 -17.24 11.55 -18.13
N VAL A 253 -16.42 10.62 -18.65
CA VAL A 253 -16.61 9.18 -18.60
C VAL A 253 -15.58 8.58 -17.64
N THR A 254 -15.99 7.66 -16.80
CA THR A 254 -15.08 7.04 -15.82
C THR A 254 -14.81 5.58 -16.16
N THR A 255 -13.64 5.08 -15.76
CA THR A 255 -13.44 3.63 -15.58
C THR A 255 -14.15 3.16 -14.30
N LEU A 256 -14.27 1.85 -14.08
CA LEU A 256 -14.77 1.29 -12.82
C LEU A 256 -13.99 1.84 -11.62
N MET A 257 -12.66 1.87 -11.71
CA MET A 257 -11.77 2.31 -10.64
C MET A 257 -11.81 3.84 -10.37
N ALA A 258 -12.44 4.62 -11.25
CA ALA A 258 -12.64 6.05 -11.08
C ALA A 258 -14.08 6.42 -10.67
N ARG A 259 -14.94 5.43 -10.40
CA ARG A 259 -16.28 5.70 -9.88
C ARG A 259 -16.18 6.47 -8.56
N GLY A 260 -16.91 7.56 -8.45
CA GLY A 260 -16.84 8.47 -7.31
C GLY A 260 -15.83 9.63 -7.46
N ALA A 261 -14.97 9.67 -8.49
CA ALA A 261 -14.10 10.82 -8.77
C ALA A 261 -14.88 12.09 -9.08
N ILE A 262 -16.10 11.97 -9.61
CA ILE A 262 -17.09 13.02 -9.81
C ILE A 262 -18.45 12.42 -9.41
N PRO A 263 -19.36 13.17 -8.74
CA PRO A 263 -20.66 12.63 -8.36
C PRO A 263 -21.47 12.16 -9.57
N ASP A 264 -22.14 11.00 -9.43
CA ASP A 264 -22.96 10.45 -10.50
C ASP A 264 -24.14 11.35 -10.89
N SER A 265 -24.60 12.22 -9.98
CA SER A 265 -25.64 13.23 -10.21
C SER A 265 -25.14 14.48 -10.93
N HIS A 266 -23.82 14.60 -11.15
CA HIS A 266 -23.25 15.77 -11.81
C HIS A 266 -23.64 15.82 -13.29
N PRO A 267 -24.09 16.99 -13.82
CA PRO A 267 -24.63 17.09 -15.18
C PRO A 267 -23.65 16.72 -16.30
N LEU A 268 -22.34 16.82 -16.06
CA LEU A 268 -21.30 16.44 -17.00
C LEU A 268 -20.89 14.95 -16.88
N THR A 269 -21.40 14.21 -15.91
CA THR A 269 -21.08 12.79 -15.73
C THR A 269 -21.91 11.94 -16.67
N LEU A 270 -21.24 11.19 -17.57
CA LEU A 270 -21.88 10.28 -18.50
C LEU A 270 -21.91 8.83 -18.00
N GLY A 271 -21.27 8.57 -16.86
CA GLY A 271 -21.15 7.25 -16.27
C GLY A 271 -19.89 6.49 -16.71
N MET A 272 -19.94 5.17 -16.59
CA MET A 272 -18.84 4.26 -16.96
C MET A 272 -19.09 3.74 -18.37
N SER A 273 -18.03 3.60 -19.20
CA SER A 273 -18.07 2.91 -20.48
C SER A 273 -17.78 1.41 -20.34
N GLY A 274 -18.05 0.64 -21.37
CA GLY A 274 -17.74 -0.79 -21.47
C GLY A 274 -18.95 -1.71 -21.31
N MET A 275 -18.70 -3.01 -21.18
CA MET A 275 -19.74 -4.07 -21.16
C MET A 275 -20.79 -3.86 -20.07
N HIS A 276 -20.38 -3.37 -18.89
CA HIS A 276 -21.26 -3.06 -17.76
C HIS A 276 -21.53 -1.56 -17.60
N GLY A 277 -21.20 -0.77 -18.63
CA GLY A 277 -21.33 0.67 -18.62
C GLY A 277 -22.66 1.18 -19.14
N SER A 278 -22.83 2.51 -19.13
CA SER A 278 -23.99 3.17 -19.69
C SER A 278 -23.88 3.30 -21.23
N TYR A 279 -25.02 3.25 -21.90
CA TYR A 279 -25.11 3.54 -23.33
C TYR A 279 -24.57 4.95 -23.68
N THR A 280 -24.88 5.94 -22.83
CA THR A 280 -24.44 7.32 -22.98
C THR A 280 -22.92 7.44 -22.96
N ALA A 281 -22.26 6.83 -21.95
CA ALA A 281 -20.80 6.87 -21.84
C ALA A 281 -20.12 6.17 -23.02
N THR A 282 -20.61 4.98 -23.41
CA THR A 282 -20.08 4.22 -24.54
C THR A 282 -20.23 4.99 -25.85
N THR A 283 -21.40 5.59 -26.08
CA THR A 283 -21.66 6.37 -27.30
C THR A 283 -20.81 7.65 -27.34
N ALA A 284 -20.63 8.32 -26.20
CA ALA A 284 -19.78 9.52 -26.11
C ALA A 284 -18.33 9.18 -26.49
N MET A 285 -17.79 8.10 -25.95
CA MET A 285 -16.42 7.64 -26.27
C MET A 285 -16.24 7.28 -27.76
N GLN A 286 -17.28 6.77 -28.40
CA GLN A 286 -17.24 6.43 -29.83
C GLN A 286 -17.35 7.64 -30.77
N ARG A 287 -17.90 8.74 -30.26
CA ARG A 287 -18.16 9.96 -31.05
C ARG A 287 -17.21 11.10 -30.72
N ALA A 288 -16.32 10.92 -29.76
CA ALA A 288 -15.31 11.89 -29.33
C ALA A 288 -14.24 12.14 -30.41
#